data_f25609bd255ff815ed32005d4f7e5bdd
#
_entry.id   f25609bd255ff815ed32005d4f7e5bdd
#
_cell.length_a   1.000
_cell.length_b   1.000
_cell.length_c   1.000
_cell.angle_alpha   90.00
_cell.angle_beta   90.00
_cell.angle_gamma   90.00
#
_symmetry.space_group_name_H-M   'P 1'
#
loop_
_entity.id
_entity.type
_entity.pdbx_description
1 polymer ?
#
loop_
_entity_poly.entity_id
_entity_poly.type
_entity_poly.pdbx_seq_one_letter_code
_entity_poly.pdbx_strand_id
1 'polypeptide(L)'
;MALHNKLGKDGEQAAINFLISQGMTIRETNWKLGHLEIDIIAQSPGALIHVIEVKTRTHDDFDPLDAIDKKKRGHMIAAASAYVEHQDIDFEVQFDVMVLVGTPVTGFSIDYIPDAFFPPLRHI
;
A
#
# COMPACT_ATOMS: atom_id res chain seq x y z
N MET A 1 -1.41 -3.31 -22.57
CA MET A 1 -2.48 -3.12 -21.57
C MET A 1 -2.63 -4.34 -20.68
N ALA A 2 -2.91 -5.50 -21.28
CA ALA A 2 -3.07 -6.73 -20.47
C ALA A 2 -1.81 -7.09 -19.68
N LEU A 3 -0.64 -6.88 -20.24
CA LEU A 3 0.64 -7.19 -19.57
C LEU A 3 0.85 -6.31 -18.34
N HIS A 4 0.55 -5.01 -18.43
CA HIS A 4 0.68 -4.11 -17.29
C HIS A 4 -0.30 -4.47 -16.18
N ASN A 5 -1.55 -4.76 -16.53
CA ASN A 5 -2.55 -5.13 -15.53
C ASN A 5 -2.19 -6.45 -14.87
N LYS A 6 -1.67 -7.40 -15.66
CA LYS A 6 -1.27 -8.69 -15.12
C LYS A 6 -0.06 -8.55 -14.19
N LEU A 7 0.95 -7.78 -14.58
CA LEU A 7 2.12 -7.56 -13.73
C LEU A 7 1.72 -6.89 -12.42
N GLY A 8 0.84 -5.89 -12.48
CA GLY A 8 0.34 -5.23 -11.27
C GLY A 8 -0.40 -6.19 -10.35
N LYS A 9 -1.25 -7.05 -10.91
CA LYS A 9 -1.97 -8.07 -10.12
C LYS A 9 -1.04 -9.10 -9.52
N ASP A 10 -0.05 -9.56 -10.29
CA ASP A 10 0.92 -10.53 -9.81
C ASP A 10 1.78 -9.92 -8.69
N GLY A 11 2.21 -8.69 -8.84
CA GLY A 11 2.95 -7.97 -7.81
C GLY A 11 2.11 -7.75 -6.56
N GLU A 12 0.86 -7.36 -6.73
CA GLU A 12 -0.05 -7.18 -5.58
C GLU A 12 -0.26 -8.49 -4.83
N GLN A 13 -0.42 -9.60 -5.54
CA GLN A 13 -0.55 -10.90 -4.89
C GLN A 13 0.73 -11.28 -4.14
N ALA A 14 1.90 -11.01 -4.71
CA ALA A 14 3.17 -11.23 -4.03
C ALA A 14 3.28 -10.37 -2.78
N ALA A 15 2.82 -9.12 -2.85
CA ALA A 15 2.80 -8.23 -1.70
C ALA A 15 1.89 -8.77 -0.58
N ILE A 16 0.70 -9.24 -0.94
CA ILE A 16 -0.24 -9.83 0.02
C ILE A 16 0.40 -11.04 0.70
N ASN A 17 1.00 -11.93 -0.06
CA ASN A 17 1.63 -13.13 0.48
C ASN A 17 2.77 -12.76 1.44
N PHE A 18 3.55 -11.74 1.10
CA PHE A 18 4.62 -11.25 1.96
C PHE A 18 4.06 -10.72 3.29
N LEU A 19 3.02 -9.89 3.23
CA LEU A 19 2.43 -9.30 4.43
C LEU A 19 1.86 -10.39 5.35
N ILE A 20 1.19 -11.38 4.78
CA ILE A 20 0.68 -12.52 5.56
C ILE A 20 1.83 -13.28 6.21
N SER A 21 2.94 -13.48 5.50
CA SER A 21 4.11 -14.15 6.06
C SER A 21 4.73 -13.36 7.21
N GLN A 22 4.51 -12.06 7.28
CA GLN A 22 4.97 -11.20 8.36
C GLN A 22 3.98 -11.12 9.53
N GLY A 23 2.91 -11.90 9.48
CA GLY A 23 1.93 -11.94 10.56
C GLY A 23 0.82 -10.92 10.46
N MET A 24 0.68 -10.24 9.32
CA MET A 24 -0.40 -9.28 9.12
C MET A 24 -1.67 -9.96 8.63
N THR A 25 -2.79 -9.37 8.97
CA THR A 25 -4.10 -9.75 8.44
C THR A 25 -4.47 -8.77 7.34
N ILE A 26 -4.88 -9.27 6.18
CA ILE A 26 -5.34 -8.42 5.08
C ILE A 26 -6.80 -8.07 5.34
N ARG A 27 -7.09 -6.77 5.40
CA ARG A 27 -8.46 -6.30 5.60
C ARG A 27 -9.17 -6.04 4.28
N GLU A 28 -8.49 -5.35 3.36
CA GLU A 28 -9.04 -4.99 2.05
C GLU A 28 -7.95 -5.02 1.00
N THR A 29 -8.36 -5.30 -0.23
CA THR A 29 -7.52 -5.12 -1.41
C THR A 29 -8.30 -4.29 -2.42
N ASN A 30 -7.62 -3.34 -3.08
CA ASN A 30 -8.24 -2.46 -4.08
C ASN A 30 -9.50 -1.80 -3.55
N TRP A 31 -9.41 -1.27 -2.34
CA TRP A 31 -10.55 -0.60 -1.72
C TRP A 31 -10.78 0.75 -2.38
N LYS A 32 -12.04 1.03 -2.66
CA LYS A 32 -12.43 2.27 -3.35
C LYS A 32 -13.60 2.94 -2.66
N LEU A 33 -13.56 4.26 -2.65
CA LEU A 33 -14.69 5.10 -2.28
C LEU A 33 -14.67 6.31 -3.20
N GLY A 34 -15.64 6.40 -4.13
CA GLY A 34 -15.59 7.40 -5.18
C GLY A 34 -14.34 7.20 -6.04
N HIS A 35 -13.50 8.22 -6.12
CA HIS A 35 -12.23 8.14 -6.85
C HIS A 35 -11.03 7.90 -5.92
N LEU A 36 -11.27 7.74 -4.63
CA LEU A 36 -10.22 7.38 -3.68
C LEU A 36 -9.97 5.88 -3.75
N GLU A 37 -8.71 5.49 -3.71
CA GLU A 37 -8.33 4.09 -3.86
C GLU A 37 -7.13 3.77 -2.96
N ILE A 38 -7.15 2.57 -2.37
CA ILE A 38 -6.05 2.03 -1.58
C ILE A 38 -5.76 0.63 -2.10
N ASP A 39 -4.51 0.35 -2.41
CA ASP A 39 -4.12 -0.95 -2.95
C ASP A 39 -4.31 -2.07 -1.93
N ILE A 40 -3.75 -1.91 -0.73
CA ILE A 40 -3.88 -2.90 0.34
C ILE A 40 -4.11 -2.18 1.66
N ILE A 41 -5.06 -2.69 2.44
CA ILE A 41 -5.23 -2.31 3.83
C ILE A 41 -5.00 -3.56 4.66
N ALA A 42 -4.00 -3.51 5.54
CA ALA A 42 -3.64 -4.63 6.40
C ALA A 42 -3.65 -4.20 7.86
N GLN A 43 -3.65 -5.17 8.74
CA GLN A 43 -3.62 -4.93 10.18
C GLN A 43 -2.52 -5.79 10.78
N SER A 44 -1.62 -5.15 11.52
CA SER A 44 -0.62 -5.86 12.30
C SER A 44 -1.11 -6.11 13.72
N PRO A 45 -0.51 -7.06 14.46
CA PRO A 45 -0.85 -7.26 15.85
C PRO A 45 -0.71 -5.94 16.64
N GLY A 46 -1.62 -5.68 17.55
CA GLY A 46 -1.62 -4.45 18.33
C GLY A 46 -2.50 -3.34 17.76
N ALA A 47 -3.41 -3.68 16.84
CA ALA A 47 -4.44 -2.77 16.34
C ALA A 47 -3.85 -1.59 15.55
N LEU A 48 -2.86 -1.85 14.72
CA LEU A 48 -2.29 -0.87 13.80
C LEU A 48 -2.78 -1.17 12.39
N ILE A 49 -3.36 -0.16 11.75
CA ILE A 49 -3.83 -0.26 10.36
C ILE A 49 -2.74 0.24 9.44
N HIS A 50 -2.39 -0.58 8.45
CA HIS A 50 -1.41 -0.24 7.41
C HIS A 50 -2.14 0.07 6.11
N VAL A 51 -1.95 1.27 5.61
CA VAL A 51 -2.44 1.70 4.30
C VAL A 51 -1.25 1.65 3.36
N ILE A 52 -1.29 0.75 2.40
CA ILE A 52 -0.10 0.35 1.64
C ILE A 52 -0.29 0.62 0.17
N GLU A 53 0.64 1.37 -0.40
CA GLU A 53 0.76 1.57 -1.84
C GLU A 53 1.73 0.55 -2.41
N VAL A 54 1.32 -0.16 -3.45
CA VAL A 54 2.14 -1.19 -4.09
C VAL A 54 2.56 -0.69 -5.47
N LYS A 55 3.86 -0.70 -5.73
CA LYS A 55 4.44 -0.39 -7.04
C LYS A 55 5.19 -1.59 -7.56
N THR A 56 4.80 -2.05 -8.74
CA THR A 56 5.44 -3.20 -9.38
C THR A 56 6.17 -2.74 -10.63
N ARG A 57 7.42 -3.15 -10.76
CA ARG A 57 8.29 -2.78 -11.86
C ARG A 57 9.06 -4.00 -12.34
N THR A 58 9.47 -3.98 -13.61
CA THR A 58 10.34 -5.03 -14.14
C THR A 58 11.80 -4.72 -13.90
N HIS A 59 12.14 -3.45 -13.67
CA HIS A 59 13.51 -2.98 -13.46
C HIS A 59 13.58 -2.13 -12.19
N ASP A 60 14.77 -2.07 -11.60
CA ASP A 60 15.01 -1.34 -10.35
C ASP A 60 15.75 -0.01 -10.58
N ASP A 61 15.57 0.61 -11.73
CA ASP A 61 16.25 1.83 -12.13
C ASP A 61 15.49 3.10 -11.72
N PHE A 62 14.72 3.04 -10.69
CA PHE A 62 13.98 4.19 -10.17
C PHE A 62 14.10 4.25 -8.65
N ASP A 63 13.93 5.45 -8.10
CA ASP A 63 13.92 5.65 -6.66
C ASP A 63 12.57 5.20 -6.10
N PRO A 64 12.53 4.24 -5.15
CA PRO A 64 11.27 3.81 -4.54
C PRO A 64 10.44 4.96 -3.96
N LEU A 65 11.08 6.01 -3.46
CA LEU A 65 10.39 7.16 -2.90
C LEU A 65 9.70 8.02 -3.97
N ASP A 66 10.12 7.91 -5.24
CA ASP A 66 9.45 8.59 -6.34
C ASP A 66 8.08 8.00 -6.64
N ALA A 67 7.79 6.81 -6.13
CA ALA A 67 6.46 6.21 -6.25
C ALA A 67 5.39 7.00 -5.50
N ILE A 68 5.79 7.82 -4.53
CA ILE A 68 4.88 8.55 -3.67
C ILE A 68 5.22 10.04 -3.73
N ASP A 69 4.57 10.76 -4.62
CA ASP A 69 4.66 12.22 -4.64
C ASP A 69 3.66 12.83 -3.65
N LYS A 70 3.70 14.15 -3.55
CA LYS A 70 2.85 14.88 -2.60
C LYS A 70 1.36 14.65 -2.88
N LYS A 71 0.98 14.61 -4.15
CA LYS A 71 -0.40 14.38 -4.54
C LYS A 71 -0.86 12.98 -4.14
N LYS A 72 -0.02 11.98 -4.38
CA LYS A 72 -0.33 10.60 -4.00
C LYS A 72 -0.45 10.47 -2.49
N ARG A 73 0.43 11.10 -1.72
CA ARG A 73 0.34 11.09 -0.26
C ARG A 73 -0.97 11.69 0.22
N GLY A 74 -1.39 12.81 -0.37
CA GLY A 74 -2.67 13.43 -0.04
C GLY A 74 -3.85 12.51 -0.32
N HIS A 75 -3.82 11.80 -1.46
CA HIS A 75 -4.87 10.83 -1.80
C HIS A 75 -4.90 9.67 -0.81
N MET A 76 -3.75 9.15 -0.41
CA MET A 76 -3.68 8.06 0.54
C MET A 76 -4.21 8.48 1.91
N ILE A 77 -3.86 9.67 2.35
CA ILE A 77 -4.34 10.21 3.64
C ILE A 77 -5.86 10.37 3.62
N ALA A 78 -6.41 10.95 2.54
CA ALA A 78 -7.85 11.13 2.40
C ALA A 78 -8.58 9.78 2.36
N ALA A 79 -8.03 8.83 1.61
CA ALA A 79 -8.62 7.50 1.51
C ALA A 79 -8.58 6.76 2.85
N ALA A 80 -7.47 6.87 3.59
CA ALA A 80 -7.35 6.26 4.92
C ALA A 80 -8.36 6.86 5.90
N SER A 81 -8.53 8.17 5.90
CA SER A 81 -9.52 8.84 6.74
C SER A 81 -10.93 8.35 6.44
N ALA A 82 -11.26 8.24 5.14
CA ALA A 82 -12.57 7.74 4.73
C ALA A 82 -12.76 6.28 5.16
N TYR A 83 -11.72 5.46 5.04
CA TYR A 83 -11.82 4.05 5.42
C TYR A 83 -12.07 3.88 6.92
N VAL A 84 -11.27 4.53 7.77
CA VAL A 84 -11.41 4.35 9.22
C VAL A 84 -12.73 4.91 9.70
N GLU A 85 -13.20 6.00 9.13
CA GLU A 85 -14.50 6.58 9.47
C GLU A 85 -15.65 5.66 9.04
N HIS A 86 -15.56 5.13 7.82
CA HIS A 86 -16.58 4.25 7.24
C HIS A 86 -16.70 2.93 8.01
N GLN A 87 -15.58 2.43 8.50
CA GLN A 87 -15.52 1.17 9.25
C GLN A 87 -15.64 1.35 10.76
N ASP A 88 -15.77 2.59 11.23
CA ASP A 88 -15.83 2.92 12.65
C ASP A 88 -14.64 2.33 13.42
N ILE A 89 -13.45 2.55 12.89
CA ILE A 89 -12.20 2.03 13.44
C ILE A 89 -11.51 3.14 14.24
N ASP A 90 -11.08 2.80 15.45
CA ASP A 90 -10.32 3.71 16.31
C ASP A 90 -8.90 3.14 16.53
N PHE A 91 -8.21 2.84 15.44
CA PHE A 91 -6.84 2.32 15.46
C PHE A 91 -5.90 3.39 14.89
N GLU A 92 -4.63 3.28 15.24
CA GLU A 92 -3.61 4.08 14.58
C GLU A 92 -3.45 3.64 13.14
N VAL A 93 -3.09 4.58 12.26
CA VAL A 93 -2.89 4.33 10.84
C VAL A 93 -1.46 4.66 10.47
N GLN A 94 -0.84 3.75 9.75
CA GLN A 94 0.52 3.89 9.24
C GLN A 94 0.49 3.78 7.72
N PHE A 95 1.28 4.62 7.04
CA PHE A 95 1.35 4.64 5.58
C PHE A 95 2.63 3.97 5.12
N ASP A 96 2.50 2.92 4.36
CA ASP A 96 3.62 2.11 3.89
C ASP A 96 3.67 2.08 2.37
N VAL A 97 4.85 1.83 1.83
CA VAL A 97 5.07 1.64 0.40
C VAL A 97 5.77 0.30 0.20
N MET A 98 5.30 -0.46 -0.76
CA MET A 98 5.98 -1.69 -1.18
C MET A 98 6.35 -1.56 -2.65
N VAL A 99 7.62 -1.79 -2.96
CA VAL A 99 8.11 -1.80 -4.32
C VAL A 99 8.54 -3.22 -4.66
N LEU A 100 7.91 -3.77 -5.69
CA LEU A 100 8.22 -5.12 -6.14
C LEU A 100 8.86 -5.03 -7.52
N VAL A 101 10.04 -5.64 -7.65
CA VAL A 101 10.79 -5.64 -8.89
C VAL A 101 10.96 -7.06 -9.37
N GLY A 102 10.58 -7.33 -10.60
CA GLY A 102 10.70 -8.64 -11.20
C GLY A 102 9.51 -9.02 -12.05
N THR A 103 9.33 -10.31 -12.22
CA THR A 103 8.21 -10.90 -12.95
C THR A 103 7.78 -12.19 -12.24
N PRO A 104 6.60 -12.75 -12.57
CA PRO A 104 6.22 -14.04 -12.00
C PRO A 104 7.20 -15.16 -12.33
N VAL A 105 7.90 -15.06 -13.46
CA VAL A 105 8.87 -16.07 -13.88
C VAL A 105 10.17 -15.97 -13.08
N THR A 106 10.68 -14.74 -12.91
CA THR A 106 11.93 -14.52 -12.18
C THR A 106 11.72 -14.41 -10.67
N GLY A 107 10.47 -14.24 -10.23
CA GLY A 107 10.15 -13.87 -8.88
C GLY A 107 10.29 -12.36 -8.67
N PHE A 108 9.76 -11.88 -7.56
CA PHE A 108 9.82 -10.47 -7.20
C PHE A 108 10.77 -10.27 -6.04
N SER A 109 11.65 -9.28 -6.16
CA SER A 109 12.31 -8.72 -4.98
C SER A 109 11.37 -7.71 -4.36
N ILE A 110 11.29 -7.69 -3.04
CA ILE A 110 10.34 -6.84 -2.32
C ILE A 110 11.13 -5.86 -1.46
N ASP A 111 10.87 -4.58 -1.68
CA ASP A 111 11.39 -3.52 -0.83
C ASP A 111 10.20 -2.93 -0.07
N TYR A 112 10.10 -3.27 1.20
CA TYR A 112 9.02 -2.81 2.05
C TYR A 112 9.51 -1.60 2.84
N ILE A 113 8.85 -0.46 2.64
CA ILE A 113 9.18 0.79 3.31
C ILE A 113 8.05 1.10 4.28
N PRO A 114 8.17 0.69 5.55
CA PRO A 114 7.15 0.99 6.53
C PRO A 114 7.25 2.45 6.93
N ASP A 115 6.10 3.02 7.28
CA ASP A 115 6.03 4.38 7.82
C ASP A 115 6.69 5.37 6.88
N ALA A 116 6.33 5.27 5.59
CA ALA A 116 7.01 6.00 4.52
C ALA A 116 6.78 7.51 4.59
N PHE A 117 5.67 7.93 5.18
CA PHE A 117 5.38 9.35 5.40
C PHE A 117 4.32 9.49 6.49
N PHE A 118 4.21 10.72 7.00
CA PHE A 118 3.24 11.04 8.05
C PHE A 118 2.25 12.09 7.53
N PRO A 119 0.98 12.02 7.97
CA PRO A 119 0.06 13.12 7.69
C PRO A 119 0.58 14.42 8.29
N PRO A 120 0.29 15.57 7.66
CA PRO A 120 0.63 16.86 8.28
C PRO A 120 -0.05 16.97 9.65
N LEU A 121 0.66 17.57 10.59
CA LEU A 121 0.08 17.85 11.90
C LEU A 121 -1.05 18.87 11.73
N ARG A 122 -2.16 18.61 12.40
CA ARG A 122 -3.25 19.56 12.43
C ARG A 122 -2.98 20.59 13.52
N HIS A 123 -3.22 21.84 13.17
CA HIS A 123 -3.27 22.89 14.16
C HIS A 123 -4.68 22.98 14.71
N ILE A 124 -4.76 22.97 15.97
CA ILE A 124 -6.05 23.02 16.68
C ILE A 124 -6.23 24.44 17.22
#